data_f92378c62b4a70e96923e7eacb97a12a
#
_entry.id   f92378c62b4a70e96923e7eacb97a12a
#
_cell.length_a   1.000
_cell.length_b   1.000
_cell.length_c   1.000
_cell.angle_alpha   90.00
_cell.angle_beta   90.00
_cell.angle_gamma   90.00
#
_symmetry.space_group_name_H-M   'P 1'
#
loop_
_entity.id
_entity.type
_entity.pdbx_description
1 polymer ?
#
loop_
_entity_poly.entity_id
_entity_poly.type
_entity_poly.pdbx_seq_one_letter_code
_entity_poly.pdbx_strand_id
1 'polypeptide(L)'
;MLEREEIVPNVGDFHCIEYLGAKLLIARGDDEKVRVFANTCRHRGASLKEGSGNCKKFRCPYHFWTYGLDGQLIVAPNFTDSNGEALINDSNKEEYGLAEVESGTWGGFIFVRLGEDTQTLTQHLGSFVDALASHKLEDMRCARKVVYDMDANWKCFIENYVDLYHIPYVHKDSLARWKTTEYHQTKPHGHER
;
A
#
# COMPACT_ATOMS: atom_id res chain seq x y z
N MET A 1 -6.09 1.58 -2.05
CA MET A 1 -5.59 0.22 -2.31
C MET A 1 -4.21 0.34 -2.92
N LEU A 2 -3.23 -0.38 -2.39
CA LEU A 2 -1.83 -0.29 -2.79
C LEU A 2 -1.41 -1.52 -3.63
N GLU A 3 -1.52 -2.71 -3.06
CA GLU A 3 -1.09 -3.97 -3.69
C GLU A 3 -1.81 -5.16 -3.04
N ARG A 4 -1.57 -6.39 -3.50
CA ARG A 4 -2.05 -7.60 -2.83
C ARG A 4 -1.04 -8.10 -1.81
N GLU A 5 -1.53 -8.74 -0.73
CA GLU A 5 -0.68 -9.32 0.33
C GLU A 5 0.27 -10.41 -0.17
N GLU A 6 -0.11 -11.08 -1.26
CA GLU A 6 0.71 -12.13 -1.88
C GLU A 6 2.04 -11.64 -2.45
N ILE A 7 2.27 -10.30 -2.48
CA ILE A 7 3.55 -9.74 -2.91
C ILE A 7 4.64 -9.91 -1.85
N VAL A 8 4.24 -10.14 -0.59
CA VAL A 8 5.12 -10.42 0.56
C VAL A 8 4.58 -11.64 1.32
N PRO A 9 4.62 -12.85 0.72
CA PRO A 9 3.97 -14.04 1.26
C PRO A 9 4.63 -14.59 2.54
N ASN A 10 5.92 -14.38 2.74
CA ASN A 10 6.67 -14.98 3.84
C ASN A 10 7.23 -13.92 4.79
N VAL A 11 7.49 -14.31 6.02
CA VAL A 11 8.20 -13.48 7.00
C VAL A 11 9.53 -12.98 6.42
N GLY A 12 9.79 -11.70 6.55
CA GLY A 12 10.97 -11.03 6.01
C GLY A 12 10.85 -10.61 4.55
N ASP A 13 9.80 -11.02 3.82
CA ASP A 13 9.57 -10.55 2.48
C ASP A 13 9.27 -9.04 2.49
N PHE A 14 9.84 -8.35 1.52
CA PHE A 14 9.59 -6.93 1.31
C PHE A 14 9.40 -6.60 -0.17
N HIS A 15 8.65 -5.54 -0.41
CA HIS A 15 8.44 -4.95 -1.73
C HIS A 15 8.45 -3.43 -1.65
N CYS A 16 9.25 -2.80 -2.50
CA CYS A 16 9.31 -1.34 -2.62
C CYS A 16 8.43 -0.89 -3.78
N ILE A 17 7.63 0.13 -3.53
CA ILE A 17 6.74 0.72 -4.53
C ILE A 17 6.76 2.25 -4.41
N GLU A 18 6.64 2.93 -5.53
CA GLU A 18 6.34 4.36 -5.56
C GLU A 18 4.86 4.55 -5.84
N TYR A 19 4.17 5.26 -4.97
CA TYR A 19 2.73 5.50 -5.08
C TYR A 19 2.41 6.96 -4.77
N LEU A 20 1.83 7.68 -5.73
CA LEU A 20 1.52 9.12 -5.62
C LEU A 20 2.73 9.97 -5.19
N GLY A 21 3.93 9.63 -5.68
CA GLY A 21 5.19 10.31 -5.34
C GLY A 21 5.79 9.90 -3.98
N ALA A 22 5.13 9.06 -3.21
CA ALA A 22 5.65 8.50 -1.97
C ALA A 22 6.39 7.19 -2.23
N LYS A 23 7.64 7.08 -1.75
CA LYS A 23 8.40 5.83 -1.76
C LYS A 23 8.02 5.01 -0.53
N LEU A 24 7.39 3.87 -0.76
CA LEU A 24 6.88 2.99 0.27
C LEU A 24 7.62 1.66 0.30
N LEU A 25 7.76 1.09 1.49
CA LEU A 25 8.32 -0.23 1.76
C LEU A 25 7.24 -1.08 2.43
N ILE A 26 6.71 -2.06 1.70
CA ILE A 26 5.79 -3.07 2.21
C ILE A 26 6.63 -4.20 2.77
N ALA A 27 6.30 -4.71 3.95
CA ALA A 27 7.04 -5.81 4.57
C ALA A 27 6.14 -6.72 5.40
N ARG A 28 6.47 -8.00 5.45
CA ARG A 28 5.88 -8.93 6.40
C ARG A 28 6.81 -9.12 7.60
N GLY A 29 6.30 -8.73 8.76
CA GLY A 29 7.03 -8.82 10.03
C GLY A 29 7.17 -10.24 10.57
N ASP A 30 7.97 -10.39 11.63
CA ASP A 30 8.15 -11.66 12.36
C ASP A 30 6.85 -12.16 13.00
N ASP A 31 5.90 -11.27 13.22
CA ASP A 31 4.54 -11.53 13.72
C ASP A 31 3.53 -11.80 12.61
N GLU A 32 4.02 -12.07 11.38
CA GLU A 32 3.25 -12.33 10.17
C GLU A 32 2.39 -11.16 9.66
N LYS A 33 2.40 -10.02 10.35
CA LYS A 33 1.64 -8.84 9.93
C LYS A 33 2.33 -8.12 8.78
N VAL A 34 1.52 -7.67 7.82
CA VAL A 34 1.98 -6.77 6.77
C VAL A 34 1.94 -5.34 7.31
N ARG A 35 3.07 -4.64 7.15
CA ARG A 35 3.23 -3.21 7.47
C ARG A 35 3.72 -2.45 6.27
N VAL A 36 3.42 -1.18 6.24
CA VAL A 36 3.92 -0.27 5.20
C VAL A 36 4.68 0.86 5.90
N PHE A 37 5.90 1.09 5.44
CA PHE A 37 6.75 2.16 5.95
C PHE A 37 7.08 3.15 4.84
N ALA A 38 7.37 4.39 5.20
CA ALA A 38 8.13 5.26 4.31
C ALA A 38 9.49 4.62 4.06
N ASN A 39 9.87 4.44 2.80
CA ASN A 39 11.15 3.82 2.42
C ASN A 39 12.31 4.79 2.59
N THR A 40 12.44 5.35 3.79
CA THR A 40 13.43 6.39 4.12
C THR A 40 14.05 6.13 5.48
N CYS A 41 15.38 6.20 5.55
CA CYS A 41 16.12 6.10 6.80
C CYS A 41 15.90 7.35 7.68
N ARG A 42 15.60 7.15 8.96
CA ARG A 42 15.35 8.23 9.92
C ARG A 42 16.57 9.12 10.20
N HIS A 43 17.77 8.68 9.80
CA HIS A 43 18.98 9.46 9.97
C HIS A 43 19.06 10.63 8.97
N ARG A 44 19.11 10.33 7.64
CA ARG A 44 19.30 11.33 6.57
C ARG A 44 18.48 11.02 5.31
N GLY A 45 17.36 10.33 5.42
CA GLY A 45 16.42 10.15 4.31
C GLY A 45 16.86 9.23 3.17
N ALA A 46 17.98 8.49 3.33
CA ALA A 46 18.40 7.54 2.31
C ALA A 46 17.37 6.40 2.15
N SER A 47 17.12 5.96 0.93
CA SER A 47 16.28 4.78 0.67
C SER A 47 16.88 3.55 1.34
N LEU A 48 16.03 2.75 2.00
CA LEU A 48 16.45 1.56 2.74
C LEU A 48 16.57 0.34 1.84
N LYS A 49 15.66 0.20 0.90
CA LYS A 49 15.55 -0.94 0.00
C LYS A 49 15.12 -0.51 -1.39
N GLU A 50 15.36 -1.40 -2.37
CA GLU A 50 14.89 -1.29 -3.74
C GLU A 50 14.34 -2.63 -4.21
N GLY A 51 13.34 -2.59 -5.10
CA GLY A 51 12.72 -3.78 -5.66
C GLY A 51 12.02 -4.65 -4.60
N SER A 52 12.20 -5.95 -4.69
CA SER A 52 11.61 -6.96 -3.79
C SER A 52 12.67 -7.94 -3.32
N GLY A 53 12.44 -8.56 -2.18
CA GLY A 53 13.34 -9.59 -1.65
C GLY A 53 12.92 -10.05 -0.27
N ASN A 54 13.82 -10.80 0.38
CA ASN A 54 13.65 -11.26 1.75
C ASN A 54 14.87 -10.85 2.59
N CYS A 55 14.62 -10.36 3.81
CA CYS A 55 15.67 -10.03 4.75
C CYS A 55 15.17 -10.14 6.20
N LYS A 56 16.10 -10.33 7.12
CA LYS A 56 15.79 -10.38 8.57
C LYS A 56 15.71 -9.00 9.21
N LYS A 57 16.28 -7.98 8.57
CA LYS A 57 16.39 -6.60 9.09
C LYS A 57 16.58 -5.63 7.95
N PHE A 58 16.11 -4.41 8.10
CA PHE A 58 16.36 -3.32 7.16
C PHE A 58 17.61 -2.56 7.57
N ARG A 59 18.69 -2.70 6.79
CA ARG A 59 19.92 -1.95 7.01
C ARG A 59 20.04 -0.84 5.98
N CYS A 60 20.20 0.40 6.48
CA CYS A 60 20.46 1.56 5.63
C CYS A 60 21.83 1.42 4.96
N PRO A 61 21.92 1.58 3.62
CA PRO A 61 23.21 1.44 2.92
C PRO A 61 24.18 2.60 3.22
N TYR A 62 23.70 3.70 3.78
CA TYR A 62 24.53 4.91 3.98
C TYR A 62 25.37 4.84 5.27
N HIS A 63 24.73 4.68 6.45
CA HIS A 63 25.45 4.66 7.74
C HIS A 63 25.07 3.43 8.58
N PHE A 64 24.51 2.39 7.96
CA PHE A 64 24.19 1.10 8.56
C PHE A 64 23.20 1.14 9.74
N TRP A 65 22.44 2.23 9.88
CA TRP A 65 21.30 2.19 10.79
C TRP A 65 20.42 1.01 10.44
N THR A 66 20.13 0.20 11.43
CA THR A 66 19.45 -1.10 11.22
C THR A 66 18.14 -1.11 11.99
N TYR A 67 17.10 -1.52 11.28
CA TYR A 67 15.72 -1.58 11.78
C TYR A 67 15.21 -3.02 11.74
N GLY A 68 14.32 -3.35 12.68
CA GLY A 68 13.56 -4.59 12.65
C GLY A 68 12.53 -4.62 11.50
N LEU A 69 11.91 -5.78 11.31
CA LEU A 69 10.79 -5.91 10.37
C LEU A 69 9.52 -5.21 10.88
N ASP A 70 9.48 -4.89 12.15
CA ASP A 70 8.46 -4.06 12.82
C ASP A 70 8.72 -2.56 12.68
N GLY A 71 9.83 -2.17 12.04
CA GLY A 71 10.24 -0.80 11.84
C GLY A 71 11.03 -0.18 12.99
N GLN A 72 11.17 -0.84 14.14
CA GLN A 72 11.91 -0.28 15.27
C GLN A 72 13.41 -0.22 15.00
N LEU A 73 14.06 0.86 15.46
CA LEU A 73 15.51 0.98 15.36
C LEU A 73 16.18 -0.06 16.29
N ILE A 74 17.05 -0.89 15.72
CA ILE A 74 17.84 -1.88 16.47
C ILE A 74 19.19 -1.28 16.89
N VAL A 75 19.89 -0.66 15.92
CA VAL A 75 21.23 -0.09 16.17
C VAL A 75 21.51 1.09 15.23
N ALA A 76 22.14 2.11 15.79
CA ALA A 76 22.70 3.29 15.09
C ALA A 76 24.20 3.35 15.33
N PRO A 77 25.04 2.72 14.47
CA PRO A 77 26.48 2.62 14.69
C PRO A 77 27.14 4.02 14.72
N ASN A 78 28.04 4.23 15.69
CA ASN A 78 28.87 5.43 15.81
C ASN A 78 28.05 6.75 15.87
N PHE A 79 26.80 6.68 16.30
CA PHE A 79 25.98 7.87 16.50
C PHE A 79 26.13 8.34 17.96
N THR A 80 27.22 9.08 18.20
CA THR A 80 27.67 9.50 19.53
C THR A 80 27.82 11.02 19.63
N ASP A 81 27.82 11.53 20.84
CA ASP A 81 28.17 12.92 21.13
C ASP A 81 29.69 13.16 21.08
N SER A 82 30.13 14.38 21.44
CA SER A 82 31.54 14.76 21.49
C SER A 82 32.37 14.00 22.54
N ASN A 83 31.73 13.37 23.52
CA ASN A 83 32.36 12.58 24.58
C ASN A 83 32.40 11.09 24.24
N GLY A 84 31.82 10.69 23.08
CA GLY A 84 31.72 9.29 22.64
C GLY A 84 30.52 8.55 23.24
N GLU A 85 29.61 9.24 23.93
CA GLU A 85 28.39 8.62 24.44
C GLU A 85 27.30 8.50 23.38
N ALA A 86 26.59 7.38 23.39
CA ALA A 86 25.54 7.14 22.40
C ALA A 86 24.38 8.14 22.54
N LEU A 87 24.08 8.87 21.46
CA LEU A 87 22.96 9.82 21.38
C LEU A 87 21.59 9.11 21.36
N ILE A 88 21.57 7.85 20.95
CA ILE A 88 20.38 7.00 20.97
C ILE A 88 20.61 5.86 21.96
N ASN A 89 19.69 5.73 22.89
CA ASN A 89 19.68 4.73 23.94
C ASN A 89 18.26 4.16 24.12
N ASP A 90 18.07 3.25 25.05
CA ASP A 90 16.78 2.58 25.25
C ASP A 90 15.63 3.53 25.63
N SER A 91 15.92 4.73 26.14
CA SER A 91 14.88 5.70 26.54
C SER A 91 14.33 6.53 25.37
N ASN A 92 15.08 6.67 24.26
CA ASN A 92 14.66 7.49 23.12
C ASN A 92 14.66 6.74 21.78
N LYS A 93 15.04 5.49 21.78
CA LYS A 93 15.19 4.65 20.56
C LYS A 93 13.91 4.52 19.74
N GLU A 94 12.76 4.51 20.40
CA GLU A 94 11.45 4.41 19.74
C GLU A 94 11.17 5.61 18.81
N GLU A 95 11.69 6.79 19.13
CA GLU A 95 11.52 8.00 18.31
C GLU A 95 12.22 7.90 16.95
N TYR A 96 13.18 6.99 16.82
CA TYR A 96 14.01 6.79 15.63
C TYR A 96 13.55 5.57 14.79
N GLY A 97 12.43 4.97 15.12
CA GLY A 97 11.80 3.92 14.28
C GLY A 97 11.43 4.43 12.89
N LEU A 98 11.26 3.53 11.94
CA LEU A 98 10.76 3.88 10.61
C LEU A 98 9.39 4.56 10.71
N ALA A 99 9.15 5.52 9.85
CA ALA A 99 7.83 6.13 9.75
C ALA A 99 6.86 5.11 9.17
N GLU A 100 6.00 4.56 10.01
CA GLU A 100 4.94 3.65 9.59
C GLU A 100 3.83 4.45 8.92
N VAL A 101 3.39 3.96 7.77
CA VAL A 101 2.23 4.49 7.05
C VAL A 101 1.03 3.69 7.49
N GLU A 102 0.00 4.38 7.95
CA GLU A 102 -1.21 3.70 8.38
C GLU A 102 -1.73 2.80 7.26
N SER A 103 -1.83 1.52 7.55
CA SER A 103 -2.19 0.50 6.59
C SER A 103 -3.14 -0.53 7.20
N GLY A 104 -3.89 -1.19 6.34
CA GLY A 104 -4.78 -2.28 6.72
C GLY A 104 -4.96 -3.23 5.56
N THR A 105 -5.41 -4.44 5.86
CA THR A 105 -5.69 -5.46 4.84
C THR A 105 -7.16 -5.83 4.83
N TRP A 106 -7.71 -6.03 3.65
CA TRP A 106 -9.05 -6.53 3.44
C TRP A 106 -9.14 -7.29 2.12
N GLY A 107 -9.71 -8.49 2.16
CA GLY A 107 -9.88 -9.35 0.97
C GLY A 107 -8.57 -9.70 0.27
N GLY A 108 -7.45 -9.78 1.01
CA GLY A 108 -6.12 -10.02 0.45
C GLY A 108 -5.48 -8.79 -0.22
N PHE A 109 -6.06 -7.61 -0.08
CA PHE A 109 -5.50 -6.36 -0.56
C PHE A 109 -4.94 -5.52 0.58
N ILE A 110 -3.84 -4.82 0.31
CA ILE A 110 -3.19 -3.87 1.21
C ILE A 110 -3.73 -2.47 0.88
N PHE A 111 -4.20 -1.77 1.89
CA PHE A 111 -4.64 -0.38 1.81
C PHE A 111 -3.71 0.49 2.64
N VAL A 112 -3.48 1.71 2.19
CA VAL A 112 -2.75 2.73 2.94
C VAL A 112 -3.57 4.01 3.01
N ARG A 113 -3.38 4.74 4.08
CA ARG A 113 -3.93 6.07 4.29
C ARG A 113 -2.79 7.08 4.34
N LEU A 114 -2.81 8.04 3.42
CA LEU A 114 -1.80 9.10 3.32
C LEU A 114 -2.31 10.45 3.85
N GLY A 115 -3.52 10.50 4.36
CA GLY A 115 -4.17 11.71 4.89
C GLY A 115 -4.54 11.60 6.36
N GLU A 116 -5.15 12.66 6.89
CA GLU A 116 -5.53 12.80 8.31
C GLU A 116 -6.94 12.27 8.63
N ASP A 117 -7.56 11.50 7.72
CA ASP A 117 -8.87 10.90 7.96
C ASP A 117 -8.79 9.92 9.14
N THR A 118 -9.81 9.93 9.99
CA THR A 118 -9.89 9.08 11.18
C THR A 118 -10.74 7.82 11.01
N GLN A 119 -11.35 7.64 9.82
CA GLN A 119 -12.16 6.45 9.54
C GLN A 119 -11.31 5.19 9.51
N THR A 120 -11.81 4.10 10.07
CA THR A 120 -11.18 2.79 9.89
C THR A 120 -11.34 2.31 8.45
N LEU A 121 -10.49 1.38 8.00
CA LEU A 121 -10.59 0.79 6.66
C LEU A 121 -12.01 0.22 6.39
N THR A 122 -12.59 -0.48 7.36
CA THR A 122 -13.93 -1.06 7.22
C THR A 122 -15.01 0.03 7.06
N GLN A 123 -14.89 1.13 7.82
CA GLN A 123 -15.81 2.27 7.67
C GLN A 123 -15.67 2.92 6.29
N HIS A 124 -14.44 3.05 5.80
CA HIS A 124 -14.17 3.60 4.47
C HIS A 124 -14.71 2.71 3.34
N LEU A 125 -14.57 1.40 3.46
CA LEU A 125 -15.11 0.44 2.50
C LEU A 125 -16.63 0.34 2.54
N GLY A 126 -17.25 0.61 3.70
CA GLY A 126 -18.71 0.66 3.85
C GLY A 126 -19.39 -0.61 3.33
N SER A 127 -20.43 -0.41 2.51
CA SER A 127 -21.23 -1.51 1.94
C SER A 127 -20.47 -2.47 1.01
N PHE A 128 -19.26 -2.11 0.55
CA PHE A 128 -18.43 -3.02 -0.25
C PHE A 128 -18.07 -4.29 0.49
N VAL A 129 -17.89 -4.21 1.81
CA VAL A 129 -17.57 -5.37 2.65
C VAL A 129 -18.63 -6.46 2.49
N ASP A 130 -19.89 -6.09 2.64
CA ASP A 130 -21.02 -7.03 2.53
C ASP A 130 -21.28 -7.46 1.08
N ALA A 131 -21.22 -6.51 0.15
CA ALA A 131 -21.47 -6.77 -1.27
C ALA A 131 -20.49 -7.78 -1.88
N LEU A 132 -19.26 -7.80 -1.41
CA LEU A 132 -18.19 -8.66 -1.94
C LEU A 132 -17.89 -9.89 -1.06
N ALA A 133 -18.58 -10.06 0.07
CA ALA A 133 -18.33 -11.15 1.02
C ALA A 133 -18.41 -12.56 0.38
N SER A 134 -19.34 -12.75 -0.59
CA SER A 134 -19.49 -14.03 -1.27
C SER A 134 -18.38 -14.37 -2.26
N HIS A 135 -17.55 -13.39 -2.64
CA HIS A 135 -16.51 -13.56 -3.67
C HIS A 135 -15.21 -14.14 -3.14
N LYS A 136 -15.04 -14.24 -1.80
CA LYS A 136 -13.83 -14.77 -1.16
C LYS A 136 -12.56 -14.18 -1.77
N LEU A 137 -12.48 -12.85 -1.76
CA LEU A 137 -11.38 -12.12 -2.42
C LEU A 137 -10.00 -12.52 -1.88
N GLU A 138 -9.92 -12.94 -0.63
CA GLU A 138 -8.71 -13.44 0.04
C GLU A 138 -8.15 -14.70 -0.63
N ASP A 139 -9.02 -15.54 -1.22
CA ASP A 139 -8.62 -16.76 -1.92
C ASP A 139 -8.17 -16.51 -3.35
N MET A 140 -8.45 -15.33 -3.89
CA MET A 140 -8.06 -14.97 -5.24
C MET A 140 -6.57 -14.68 -5.35
N ARG A 141 -6.01 -14.86 -6.55
CA ARG A 141 -4.62 -14.55 -6.88
C ARG A 141 -4.56 -13.64 -8.09
N CYS A 142 -3.56 -12.77 -8.13
CA CYS A 142 -3.32 -11.88 -9.27
C CYS A 142 -2.81 -12.69 -10.47
N ALA A 143 -3.66 -12.89 -11.47
CA ALA A 143 -3.28 -13.61 -12.68
C ALA A 143 -2.37 -12.76 -13.58
N ARG A 144 -2.59 -11.45 -13.62
CA ARG A 144 -1.82 -10.52 -14.47
C ARG A 144 -1.99 -9.09 -13.99
N LYS A 145 -0.91 -8.32 -13.98
CA LYS A 145 -0.91 -6.86 -13.81
C LYS A 145 -0.58 -6.21 -15.15
N VAL A 146 -1.41 -5.28 -15.58
CA VAL A 146 -1.18 -4.47 -16.79
C VAL A 146 -1.15 -3.01 -16.36
N VAL A 147 -0.10 -2.31 -16.78
CA VAL A 147 0.06 -0.88 -16.49
C VAL A 147 -0.05 -0.13 -17.81
N TYR A 148 -0.89 0.88 -17.84
CA TYR A 148 -1.02 1.82 -18.94
C TYR A 148 -0.53 3.19 -18.47
N ASP A 149 0.46 3.73 -19.15
CA ASP A 149 0.91 5.10 -18.95
C ASP A 149 0.15 6.00 -19.93
N MET A 150 -0.56 6.99 -19.43
CA MET A 150 -1.46 7.82 -20.22
C MET A 150 -1.35 9.29 -19.82
N ASP A 151 -1.23 10.18 -20.79
CA ASP A 151 -1.27 11.62 -20.58
C ASP A 151 -2.72 12.12 -20.36
N ALA A 152 -3.37 11.62 -19.31
CA ALA A 152 -4.73 11.97 -18.98
C ALA A 152 -4.96 11.99 -17.47
N ASN A 153 -5.92 12.80 -17.02
CA ASN A 153 -6.35 12.74 -15.63
C ASN A 153 -7.06 11.39 -15.36
N TRP A 154 -6.69 10.70 -14.29
CA TRP A 154 -7.27 9.42 -13.92
C TRP A 154 -8.80 9.46 -13.74
N LYS A 155 -9.35 10.62 -13.37
CA LYS A 155 -10.81 10.81 -13.23
C LYS A 155 -11.51 10.63 -14.56
N CYS A 156 -10.94 11.15 -15.66
CA CYS A 156 -11.52 10.98 -17.01
C CYS A 156 -11.56 9.50 -17.40
N PHE A 157 -10.54 8.72 -16.99
CA PHE A 157 -10.55 7.27 -17.21
C PHE A 157 -11.69 6.59 -16.45
N ILE A 158 -11.87 6.94 -15.18
CA ILE A 158 -12.97 6.38 -14.37
C ILE A 158 -14.34 6.79 -14.92
N GLU A 159 -14.53 8.07 -15.29
CA GLU A 159 -15.76 8.56 -15.90
C GLU A 159 -16.08 7.80 -17.19
N ASN A 160 -15.10 7.59 -18.06
CA ASN A 160 -15.28 6.81 -19.27
C ASN A 160 -15.61 5.33 -18.97
N TYR A 161 -14.99 4.74 -17.93
CA TYR A 161 -15.22 3.36 -17.54
C TYR A 161 -16.64 3.13 -16.99
N VAL A 162 -17.20 4.07 -16.25
CA VAL A 162 -18.56 3.98 -15.70
C VAL A 162 -19.64 4.45 -16.67
N ASP A 163 -19.27 5.17 -17.72
CA ASP A 163 -20.19 5.49 -18.82
C ASP A 163 -20.41 4.29 -19.73
N LEU A 164 -21.59 3.77 -19.71
CA LEU A 164 -21.96 2.59 -20.51
C LEU A 164 -22.68 2.99 -21.81
N TYR A 165 -23.05 4.29 -21.93
CA TYR A 165 -23.80 4.78 -23.08
C TYR A 165 -23.02 4.72 -24.40
N HIS A 166 -21.68 4.88 -24.35
CA HIS A 166 -20.83 4.82 -25.53
C HIS A 166 -20.60 3.39 -26.06
N ILE A 167 -20.79 2.35 -25.24
CA ILE A 167 -20.44 0.95 -25.59
C ILE A 167 -21.08 0.49 -26.91
N PRO A 168 -22.37 0.66 -27.18
CA PRO A 168 -22.98 0.18 -28.42
C PRO A 168 -22.44 0.86 -29.67
N TYR A 169 -21.89 2.05 -29.53
CA TYR A 169 -21.42 2.88 -30.66
C TYR A 169 -19.92 2.76 -30.89
N VAL A 170 -19.13 2.86 -29.83
CA VAL A 170 -17.66 2.86 -29.89
C VAL A 170 -17.11 1.43 -29.86
N HIS A 171 -17.72 0.55 -29.08
CA HIS A 171 -17.28 -0.82 -28.87
C HIS A 171 -18.16 -1.86 -29.56
N LYS A 172 -18.80 -1.48 -30.67
CA LYS A 172 -19.77 -2.31 -31.41
C LYS A 172 -19.25 -3.69 -31.80
N ASP A 173 -17.96 -3.81 -32.12
CA ASP A 173 -17.35 -5.03 -32.60
C ASP A 173 -16.74 -5.89 -31.48
N SER A 174 -16.73 -5.41 -30.23
CA SER A 174 -16.15 -6.11 -29.07
C SER A 174 -17.11 -6.29 -27.91
N LEU A 175 -17.56 -5.21 -27.28
CA LEU A 175 -18.38 -5.24 -26.06
C LEU A 175 -19.88 -5.12 -26.31
N ALA A 176 -20.32 -4.75 -27.52
CA ALA A 176 -21.74 -4.55 -27.85
C ALA A 176 -22.60 -5.82 -27.72
N ARG A 177 -22.00 -7.00 -27.55
CA ARG A 177 -22.71 -8.24 -27.22
C ARG A 177 -23.29 -8.25 -25.81
N TRP A 178 -22.81 -7.38 -24.93
CA TRP A 178 -23.42 -7.17 -23.63
C TRP A 178 -24.72 -6.39 -23.85
N LYS A 179 -25.83 -7.01 -23.48
CA LYS A 179 -27.14 -6.36 -23.60
C LYS A 179 -27.17 -5.17 -22.65
N THR A 180 -26.93 -3.98 -23.20
CA THR A 180 -26.94 -2.72 -22.47
C THR A 180 -28.35 -2.29 -21.99
N THR A 181 -29.39 -3.08 -22.32
CA THR A 181 -30.78 -2.78 -22.03
C THR A 181 -31.22 -3.04 -20.58
N GLU A 182 -30.36 -3.65 -19.76
CA GLU A 182 -30.64 -3.94 -18.35
C GLU A 182 -29.78 -3.12 -17.37
N TYR A 183 -29.29 -1.96 -17.80
CA TYR A 183 -28.62 -1.04 -16.87
C TYR A 183 -29.67 -0.44 -15.94
N HIS A 184 -29.94 -1.14 -14.86
CA HIS A 184 -30.45 -0.50 -13.67
C HIS A 184 -29.34 0.44 -13.18
N GLN A 185 -29.58 1.75 -13.29
CA GLN A 185 -28.82 2.70 -12.49
C GLN A 185 -28.98 2.27 -11.03
N THR A 186 -28.03 1.51 -10.52
CA THR A 186 -27.86 1.35 -9.09
C THR A 186 -27.70 2.78 -8.59
N LYS A 187 -28.72 3.29 -7.91
CA LYS A 187 -28.61 4.59 -7.23
C LYS A 187 -27.32 4.49 -6.42
N PRO A 188 -26.37 5.44 -6.57
CA PRO A 188 -25.23 5.47 -5.69
C PRO A 188 -25.81 5.45 -4.29
N HIS A 189 -25.45 4.46 -3.47
CA HIS A 189 -25.75 4.47 -2.05
C HIS A 189 -25.10 5.74 -1.53
N GLY A 190 -25.94 6.76 -1.27
CA GLY A 190 -25.47 8.08 -0.95
C GLY A 190 -24.56 8.04 0.25
N HIS A 191 -23.39 8.61 0.11
CA HIS A 191 -22.76 9.28 1.22
C HIS A 191 -23.70 10.45 1.56
N GLU A 192 -24.64 10.22 2.47
CA GLU A 192 -25.26 11.32 3.17
C GLU A 192 -24.15 12.03 3.95
N ARG A 193 -23.94 13.29 3.62
CA ARG A 193 -23.00 14.19 4.28
C ARG A 193 -23.52 14.56 5.66
#